data_7e3fa5660898a3166559254795108bc5
#
_entry.id   7e3fa5660898a3166559254795108bc5
#
_cell.length_a   1.000
_cell.length_b   1.000
_cell.length_c   1.000
_cell.angle_alpha   90.00
_cell.angle_beta   90.00
_cell.angle_gamma   90.00
#
_symmetry.space_group_name_H-M   'P 1'
#
loop_
_entity.id
_entity.type
_entity.pdbx_description
1 polymer ?
#
loop_
_entity_poly.entity_id
_entity_poly.type
_entity_poly.pdbx_seq_one_letter_code
_entity_poly.pdbx_strand_id
1 'polypeptide(L)'
;MYKRQVCHGARLKPEVLSILVGGKNICEVTALTVRDAINFFETLNLTERQQFIARQILKEILARLRFLNDVGLDYLTLDRAAGTLSGGEAQRIRLATQIGSGLVGVLYILDEPSIGLHQRDNSKLLATLQHLRDLGNTLLVVEHDEETMYAADQIIDIGPGAGEHGGNVVAQGTAEEIKLVENSVTGQYLSGRKFIPVPKKRRECDGRYLSLIHISEPTRLR
;
A
#
# COMPACT_ATOMS: atom_id res chain seq x y z
N MET A 1 -10.59 -5.30 31.56
CA MET A 1 -10.46 -6.63 30.92
C MET A 1 -11.74 -7.47 30.95
N TYR A 2 -12.79 -7.08 31.68
CA TYR A 2 -14.00 -7.90 31.94
C TYR A 2 -15.19 -7.69 30.97
N LYS A 3 -15.12 -6.73 30.04
CA LYS A 3 -16.26 -6.40 29.16
C LYS A 3 -16.38 -7.25 27.88
N ARG A 4 -15.39 -8.09 27.55
CA ARG A 4 -15.41 -8.94 26.36
C ARG A 4 -16.19 -10.26 26.52
N GLN A 5 -16.51 -10.64 27.75
CA GLN A 5 -17.22 -11.91 28.03
C GLN A 5 -18.66 -11.90 27.53
N VAL A 6 -19.33 -10.74 27.56
CA VAL A 6 -20.72 -10.61 27.09
C VAL A 6 -20.86 -10.56 25.58
N CYS A 7 -19.90 -9.96 24.88
CA CYS A 7 -19.97 -9.77 23.42
C CYS A 7 -19.12 -10.78 22.63
N HIS A 8 -18.46 -11.74 23.28
CA HIS A 8 -17.59 -12.75 22.66
C HIS A 8 -16.60 -12.19 21.63
N GLY A 9 -16.15 -10.93 21.82
CA GLY A 9 -15.24 -10.24 20.91
C GLY A 9 -15.93 -9.38 19.83
N ALA A 10 -17.22 -9.50 19.62
CA ALA A 10 -17.97 -8.77 18.59
C ALA A 10 -18.08 -7.26 18.84
N ARG A 11 -17.78 -6.78 20.08
CA ARG A 11 -17.88 -5.36 20.50
C ARG A 11 -19.28 -4.74 20.38
N LEU A 12 -20.27 -5.51 19.96
CA LEU A 12 -21.65 -5.08 19.72
C LEU A 12 -22.59 -5.90 20.60
N LYS A 13 -23.79 -5.34 20.85
CA LYS A 13 -24.86 -6.04 21.56
C LYS A 13 -25.50 -7.09 20.65
N PRO A 14 -26.06 -8.20 21.21
CA PRO A 14 -26.71 -9.25 20.42
C PRO A 14 -27.86 -8.71 19.54
N GLU A 15 -28.59 -7.70 19.98
CA GLU A 15 -29.70 -7.10 19.23
C GLU A 15 -29.20 -6.42 17.94
N VAL A 16 -27.99 -5.84 17.96
CA VAL A 16 -27.38 -5.23 16.77
C VAL A 16 -26.92 -6.30 15.79
N LEU A 17 -26.46 -7.46 16.29
CA LEU A 17 -26.03 -8.58 15.46
C LEU A 17 -27.19 -9.32 14.79
N SER A 18 -28.42 -9.12 15.23
CA SER A 18 -29.62 -9.66 14.58
C SER A 18 -30.02 -8.91 13.30
N ILE A 19 -29.44 -7.73 13.04
CA ILE A 19 -29.66 -6.98 11.81
C ILE A 19 -28.80 -7.57 10.71
N LEU A 20 -29.46 -8.07 9.65
CA LEU A 20 -28.80 -8.72 8.54
C LEU A 20 -28.95 -7.92 7.24
N VAL A 21 -27.88 -7.85 6.46
CA VAL A 21 -27.90 -7.33 5.09
C VAL A 21 -27.32 -8.44 4.19
N GLY A 22 -28.09 -8.87 3.21
CA GLY A 22 -27.69 -9.99 2.36
C GLY A 22 -27.40 -11.28 3.14
N GLY A 23 -28.08 -11.51 4.27
CA GLY A 23 -27.90 -12.68 5.12
C GLY A 23 -26.72 -12.64 6.07
N LYS A 24 -25.95 -11.54 6.11
CA LYS A 24 -24.79 -11.36 6.99
C LYS A 24 -24.98 -10.20 7.95
N ASN A 25 -24.53 -10.34 9.19
CA ASN A 25 -24.42 -9.25 10.15
C ASN A 25 -23.12 -8.45 9.95
N ILE A 26 -22.99 -7.33 10.64
CA ILE A 26 -21.84 -6.44 10.49
C ILE A 26 -20.50 -7.12 10.85
N CYS A 27 -20.48 -8.01 11.85
CA CYS A 27 -19.24 -8.72 12.22
C CYS A 27 -18.82 -9.72 11.15
N GLU A 28 -19.79 -10.43 10.56
CA GLU A 28 -19.53 -11.36 9.46
C GLU A 28 -19.03 -10.64 8.20
N VAL A 29 -19.60 -9.45 7.92
CA VAL A 29 -19.14 -8.62 6.78
C VAL A 29 -17.74 -8.07 7.03
N THR A 30 -17.44 -7.58 8.25
CA THR A 30 -16.12 -7.04 8.55
C THR A 30 -15.03 -8.10 8.66
N ALA A 31 -15.39 -9.35 8.90
CA ALA A 31 -14.47 -10.50 8.87
C ALA A 31 -14.12 -10.98 7.45
N LEU A 32 -14.84 -10.51 6.43
CA LEU A 32 -14.48 -10.77 5.03
C LEU A 32 -13.15 -10.08 4.68
N THR A 33 -12.39 -10.69 3.77
CA THR A 33 -11.29 -9.97 3.12
C THR A 33 -11.84 -8.82 2.29
N VAL A 34 -11.02 -7.80 2.02
CA VAL A 34 -11.41 -6.68 1.14
C VAL A 34 -11.95 -7.19 -0.20
N ARG A 35 -11.29 -8.20 -0.78
CA ARG A 35 -11.72 -8.85 -2.02
C ARG A 35 -13.12 -9.48 -1.89
N ASP A 36 -13.33 -10.25 -0.85
CA ASP A 36 -14.61 -10.93 -0.61
C ASP A 36 -15.72 -9.94 -0.25
N ALA A 37 -15.38 -8.85 0.46
CA ALA A 37 -16.32 -7.78 0.76
C ALA A 37 -16.77 -7.05 -0.51
N ILE A 38 -15.87 -6.78 -1.47
CA ILE A 38 -16.24 -6.22 -2.78
C ILE A 38 -17.27 -7.14 -3.45
N ASN A 39 -16.93 -8.43 -3.59
CA ASN A 39 -17.84 -9.41 -4.21
C ASN A 39 -19.19 -9.47 -3.49
N PHE A 40 -19.20 -9.45 -2.16
CA PHE A 40 -20.42 -9.44 -1.37
C PHE A 40 -21.30 -8.23 -1.68
N PHE A 41 -20.73 -7.01 -1.70
CA PHE A 41 -21.51 -5.79 -1.96
C PHE A 41 -21.95 -5.66 -3.41
N GLU A 42 -21.21 -6.18 -4.37
CA GLU A 42 -21.55 -6.19 -5.79
C GLU A 42 -22.66 -7.19 -6.12
N THR A 43 -22.72 -8.29 -5.38
CA THR A 43 -23.72 -9.36 -5.61
C THR A 43 -24.98 -9.25 -4.71
N LEU A 44 -25.11 -8.16 -3.94
CA LEU A 44 -26.26 -7.95 -3.06
C LEU A 44 -27.57 -7.87 -3.83
N ASN A 45 -28.46 -8.82 -3.55
CA ASN A 45 -29.83 -8.78 -4.05
C ASN A 45 -30.69 -7.87 -3.17
N LEU A 46 -30.94 -6.66 -3.63
CA LEU A 46 -31.75 -5.66 -2.95
C LEU A 46 -33.02 -5.39 -3.75
N THR A 47 -34.13 -5.16 -3.05
CA THR A 47 -35.38 -4.66 -3.66
C THR A 47 -35.16 -3.24 -4.20
N GLU A 48 -36.01 -2.78 -5.15
CA GLU A 48 -35.88 -1.43 -5.73
C GLU A 48 -35.84 -0.33 -4.68
N ARG A 49 -36.66 -0.42 -3.63
CA ARG A 49 -36.67 0.53 -2.52
C ARG A 49 -35.33 0.50 -1.74
N GLN A 50 -34.80 -0.69 -1.47
CA GLN A 50 -33.53 -0.85 -0.78
C GLN A 50 -32.38 -0.34 -1.64
N GLN A 51 -32.38 -0.61 -2.95
CA GLN A 51 -31.38 -0.08 -3.89
C GLN A 51 -31.37 1.44 -3.90
N PHE A 52 -32.56 2.08 -3.94
CA PHE A 52 -32.64 3.54 -3.90
C PHE A 52 -32.02 4.12 -2.62
N ILE A 53 -32.33 3.52 -1.46
CA ILE A 53 -31.77 3.97 -0.16
C ILE A 53 -30.26 3.70 -0.08
N ALA A 54 -29.81 2.52 -0.52
CA ALA A 54 -28.43 2.07 -0.37
C ALA A 54 -27.47 2.63 -1.44
N ARG A 55 -27.99 3.17 -2.54
CA ARG A 55 -27.20 3.55 -3.73
C ARG A 55 -25.96 4.38 -3.41
N GLN A 56 -26.14 5.46 -2.65
CA GLN A 56 -25.03 6.34 -2.32
C GLN A 56 -24.05 5.69 -1.33
N ILE A 57 -24.60 4.96 -0.35
CA ILE A 57 -23.79 4.25 0.66
C ILE A 57 -22.94 3.16 0.01
N LEU A 58 -23.55 2.34 -0.86
CA LEU A 58 -22.82 1.29 -1.58
C LEU A 58 -21.75 1.85 -2.50
N LYS A 59 -22.03 2.97 -3.18
CA LYS A 59 -21.04 3.67 -4.01
C LYS A 59 -19.80 4.04 -3.20
N GLU A 60 -19.98 4.63 -2.03
CA GLU A 60 -18.89 5.04 -1.13
C GLU A 60 -18.12 3.83 -0.56
N ILE A 61 -18.85 2.79 -0.12
CA ILE A 61 -18.24 1.57 0.40
C ILE A 61 -17.39 0.91 -0.67
N LEU A 62 -17.94 0.69 -1.86
CA LEU A 62 -17.25 0.04 -2.97
C LEU A 62 -16.05 0.88 -3.45
N ALA A 63 -16.16 2.19 -3.51
CA ALA A 63 -15.04 3.05 -3.88
C ALA A 63 -13.85 2.87 -2.92
N ARG A 64 -14.10 2.84 -1.61
CA ARG A 64 -13.06 2.64 -0.60
C ARG A 64 -12.49 1.23 -0.59
N LEU A 65 -13.33 0.22 -0.76
CA LEU A 65 -12.88 -1.17 -0.83
C LEU A 65 -12.04 -1.44 -2.09
N ARG A 66 -12.49 -0.95 -3.25
CA ARG A 66 -11.73 -1.05 -4.50
C ARG A 66 -10.38 -0.37 -4.37
N PHE A 67 -10.35 0.81 -3.75
CA PHE A 67 -9.09 1.47 -3.49
C PHE A 67 -8.14 0.64 -2.60
N LEU A 68 -8.64 0.04 -1.50
CA LEU A 68 -7.83 -0.88 -0.68
C LEU A 68 -7.30 -2.07 -1.50
N ASN A 69 -8.13 -2.60 -2.41
CA ASN A 69 -7.70 -3.64 -3.35
C ASN A 69 -6.60 -3.15 -4.29
N ASP A 70 -6.73 -1.94 -4.83
CA ASP A 70 -5.81 -1.37 -5.82
C ASP A 70 -4.44 -1.03 -5.20
N VAL A 71 -4.37 -0.73 -3.92
CA VAL A 71 -3.10 -0.57 -3.18
C VAL A 71 -2.54 -1.89 -2.63
N GLY A 72 -3.06 -3.05 -3.07
CA GLY A 72 -2.55 -4.37 -2.71
C GLY A 72 -2.91 -4.80 -1.29
N LEU A 73 -4.03 -4.33 -0.72
CA LEU A 73 -4.53 -4.71 0.61
C LEU A 73 -5.77 -5.61 0.53
N ASP A 74 -5.95 -6.30 -0.59
CA ASP A 74 -7.09 -7.16 -0.89
C ASP A 74 -7.27 -8.35 0.07
N TYR A 75 -6.18 -8.78 0.70
CA TYR A 75 -6.13 -9.87 1.67
C TYR A 75 -6.50 -9.47 3.11
N LEU A 76 -6.53 -8.18 3.41
CA LEU A 76 -6.86 -7.69 4.77
C LEU A 76 -8.35 -7.84 5.05
N THR A 77 -8.68 -8.08 6.33
CA THR A 77 -10.05 -8.01 6.84
C THR A 77 -10.30 -6.67 7.52
N LEU A 78 -11.55 -6.17 7.44
CA LEU A 78 -11.90 -4.86 8.01
C LEU A 78 -11.93 -4.86 9.55
N ASP A 79 -12.04 -6.02 10.18
CA ASP A 79 -12.02 -6.20 11.64
C ASP A 79 -10.60 -6.29 12.21
N ARG A 80 -9.58 -6.31 11.36
CA ARG A 80 -8.19 -6.43 11.79
C ARG A 80 -7.78 -5.28 12.69
N ALA A 81 -7.18 -5.60 13.82
CA ALA A 81 -6.74 -4.60 14.79
C ALA A 81 -5.56 -3.78 14.23
N ALA A 82 -5.65 -2.46 14.31
CA ALA A 82 -4.63 -1.54 13.77
C ALA A 82 -3.20 -1.81 14.29
N GLY A 83 -3.06 -2.26 15.54
CA GLY A 83 -1.77 -2.63 16.11
C GLY A 83 -1.11 -3.88 15.54
N THR A 84 -1.80 -4.63 14.66
CA THR A 84 -1.26 -5.80 13.96
C THR A 84 -0.85 -5.50 12.53
N LEU A 85 -1.05 -4.28 12.06
CA LEU A 85 -0.66 -3.83 10.73
C LEU A 85 0.84 -3.58 10.67
N SER A 86 1.46 -3.95 9.55
CA SER A 86 2.81 -3.50 9.23
C SER A 86 2.82 -1.98 8.93
N GLY A 87 4.01 -1.37 8.96
CA GLY A 87 4.16 0.05 8.62
C GLY A 87 3.62 0.38 7.23
N GLY A 88 3.94 -0.43 6.22
CA GLY A 88 3.46 -0.25 4.85
C GLY A 88 1.95 -0.46 4.72
N GLU A 89 1.33 -1.45 5.40
CA GLU A 89 -0.12 -1.62 5.43
C GLU A 89 -0.83 -0.39 6.02
N ALA A 90 -0.34 0.10 7.16
CA ALA A 90 -0.90 1.28 7.83
C ALA A 90 -0.80 2.54 6.96
N GLN A 91 0.32 2.72 6.26
CA GLN A 91 0.53 3.84 5.33
C GLN A 91 -0.45 3.78 4.15
N ARG A 92 -0.62 2.62 3.52
CA ARG A 92 -1.58 2.43 2.42
C ARG A 92 -3.03 2.62 2.86
N ILE A 93 -3.41 2.19 4.08
CA ILE A 93 -4.74 2.47 4.64
C ILE A 93 -4.95 3.98 4.83
N ARG A 94 -3.94 4.72 5.30
CA ARG A 94 -4.03 6.19 5.39
C ARG A 94 -4.21 6.81 4.02
N LEU A 95 -3.46 6.36 3.03
CA LEU A 95 -3.62 6.79 1.64
C LEU A 95 -5.04 6.54 1.14
N ALA A 96 -5.59 5.34 1.40
CA ALA A 96 -6.96 4.97 1.08
C ALA A 96 -8.00 5.94 1.65
N THR A 97 -7.81 6.35 2.90
CA THR A 97 -8.70 7.28 3.58
C THR A 97 -8.66 8.68 2.97
N GLN A 98 -7.50 9.12 2.55
CA GLN A 98 -7.29 10.45 1.95
C GLN A 98 -7.90 10.54 0.55
N ILE A 99 -7.71 9.51 -0.27
CA ILE A 99 -8.24 9.46 -1.64
C ILE A 99 -9.76 9.35 -1.64
N GLY A 100 -10.33 8.55 -0.74
CA GLY A 100 -11.78 8.45 -0.59
C GLY A 100 -12.49 9.75 -0.20
N SER A 101 -11.74 10.79 0.19
CA SER A 101 -12.28 12.13 0.48
C SER A 101 -12.56 12.97 -0.75
N GLY A 102 -12.03 12.59 -1.93
CA GLY A 102 -12.20 13.36 -3.17
C GLY A 102 -11.62 14.77 -3.13
N LEU A 103 -10.66 15.03 -2.23
CA LEU A 103 -10.00 16.33 -2.09
C LEU A 103 -9.16 16.64 -3.34
N VAL A 104 -9.26 17.87 -3.80
CA VAL A 104 -8.52 18.41 -4.93
C VAL A 104 -7.65 19.58 -4.45
N GLY A 105 -6.45 19.75 -5.05
CA GLY A 105 -5.52 20.82 -4.67
C GLY A 105 -4.76 20.54 -3.37
N VAL A 106 -4.61 19.27 -2.99
CA VAL A 106 -3.89 18.84 -1.78
C VAL A 106 -2.46 18.44 -2.14
N LEU A 107 -1.53 18.72 -1.23
CA LEU A 107 -0.17 18.16 -1.28
C LEU A 107 -0.12 16.86 -0.47
N TYR A 108 0.16 15.75 -1.13
CA TYR A 108 0.43 14.45 -0.52
C TYR A 108 1.94 14.24 -0.41
N ILE A 109 2.40 13.89 0.78
CA ILE A 109 3.80 13.53 1.04
C ILE A 109 3.83 12.06 1.44
N LEU A 110 4.52 11.24 0.66
CA LEU A 110 4.59 9.79 0.81
C LEU A 110 6.05 9.37 0.94
N ASP A 111 6.33 8.62 1.99
CA ASP A 111 7.66 8.08 2.26
C ASP A 111 7.65 6.58 2.02
N GLU A 112 8.38 6.12 0.99
CA GLU A 112 8.48 4.73 0.55
C GLU A 112 7.12 3.98 0.50
N PRO A 113 6.11 4.48 -0.24
CA PRO A 113 4.78 3.85 -0.27
C PRO A 113 4.78 2.45 -0.88
N SER A 114 5.81 2.09 -1.67
CA SER A 114 6.01 0.76 -2.25
C SER A 114 6.55 -0.27 -1.26
N ILE A 115 6.99 0.14 -0.05
CA ILE A 115 7.64 -0.75 0.90
C ILE A 115 6.76 -1.96 1.25
N GLY A 116 7.32 -3.15 1.11
CA GLY A 116 6.63 -4.41 1.39
C GLY A 116 5.60 -4.81 0.34
N LEU A 117 5.52 -4.11 -0.80
CA LEU A 117 4.76 -4.57 -1.96
C LEU A 117 5.56 -5.58 -2.78
N HIS A 118 4.84 -6.54 -3.35
CA HIS A 118 5.39 -7.34 -4.43
C HIS A 118 5.46 -6.49 -5.70
N GLN A 119 6.49 -6.67 -6.54
CA GLN A 119 6.67 -5.92 -7.78
C GLN A 119 5.41 -5.90 -8.66
N ARG A 120 4.64 -6.98 -8.69
CA ARG A 120 3.36 -7.07 -9.41
C ARG A 120 2.31 -6.06 -8.94
N ASP A 121 2.34 -5.69 -7.66
CA ASP A 121 1.35 -4.78 -7.07
C ASP A 121 1.80 -3.32 -7.12
N ASN A 122 3.10 -3.08 -7.42
CA ASN A 122 3.66 -1.75 -7.55
C ASN A 122 2.99 -0.95 -8.68
N SER A 123 2.71 -1.60 -9.82
CA SER A 123 2.02 -0.96 -10.95
C SER A 123 0.61 -0.45 -10.61
N LYS A 124 -0.10 -1.14 -9.71
CA LYS A 124 -1.42 -0.69 -9.24
C LYS A 124 -1.29 0.55 -8.33
N LEU A 125 -0.29 0.54 -7.43
CA LEU A 125 0.00 1.71 -6.61
C LEU A 125 0.34 2.92 -7.48
N LEU A 126 1.21 2.75 -8.48
CA LEU A 126 1.59 3.81 -9.42
C LEU A 126 0.37 4.37 -10.17
N ALA A 127 -0.48 3.50 -10.71
CA ALA A 127 -1.71 3.93 -11.38
C ALA A 127 -2.61 4.75 -10.45
N THR A 128 -2.68 4.37 -9.19
CA THR A 128 -3.45 5.10 -8.17
C THR A 128 -2.84 6.47 -7.86
N LEU A 129 -1.51 6.56 -7.72
CA LEU A 129 -0.81 7.83 -7.50
C LEU A 129 -0.97 8.77 -8.69
N GLN A 130 -0.85 8.25 -9.92
CA GLN A 130 -1.10 9.01 -11.14
C GLN A 130 -2.54 9.52 -11.21
N HIS A 131 -3.51 8.69 -10.84
CA HIS A 131 -4.91 9.13 -10.78
C HIS A 131 -5.11 10.27 -9.78
N LEU A 132 -4.47 10.21 -8.60
CA LEU A 132 -4.49 11.32 -7.63
C LEU A 132 -3.93 12.61 -8.20
N ARG A 133 -2.80 12.54 -8.90
CA ARG A 133 -2.20 13.68 -9.60
C ARG A 133 -3.18 14.27 -10.62
N ASP A 134 -3.77 13.41 -11.44
CA ASP A 134 -4.69 13.81 -12.51
C ASP A 134 -5.99 14.47 -11.99
N LEU A 135 -6.35 14.21 -10.73
CA LEU A 135 -7.41 14.95 -10.02
C LEU A 135 -7.01 16.38 -9.62
N GLY A 136 -5.80 16.83 -9.92
CA GLY A 136 -5.30 18.16 -9.61
C GLY A 136 -4.60 18.27 -8.25
N ASN A 137 -4.06 17.18 -7.74
CA ASN A 137 -3.26 17.16 -6.53
C ASN A 137 -1.76 17.22 -6.85
N THR A 138 -0.96 17.61 -5.86
CA THR A 138 0.50 17.53 -5.91
C THR A 138 0.96 16.35 -5.05
N LEU A 139 1.84 15.50 -5.60
CA LEU A 139 2.41 14.37 -4.88
C LEU A 139 3.92 14.55 -4.76
N LEU A 140 4.41 14.47 -3.55
CA LEU A 140 5.83 14.36 -3.24
C LEU A 140 6.08 12.94 -2.71
N VAL A 141 6.84 12.15 -3.47
CA VAL A 141 7.07 10.73 -3.16
C VAL A 141 8.56 10.52 -2.97
N VAL A 142 8.95 9.99 -1.81
CA VAL A 142 10.31 9.51 -1.57
C VAL A 142 10.34 8.04 -1.95
N GLU A 143 11.11 7.68 -2.97
CA GLU A 143 11.17 6.32 -3.48
C GLU A 143 12.55 5.96 -4.04
N HIS A 144 12.79 4.65 -4.09
CA HIS A 144 14.03 4.07 -4.61
C HIS A 144 13.78 3.13 -5.80
N ASP A 145 12.53 2.96 -6.18
CA ASP A 145 12.09 2.06 -7.24
C ASP A 145 12.19 2.72 -8.61
N GLU A 146 12.77 2.00 -9.57
CA GLU A 146 12.99 2.50 -10.92
C GLU A 146 11.67 2.81 -11.66
N GLU A 147 10.63 1.95 -11.52
CA GLU A 147 9.34 2.16 -12.18
C GLU A 147 8.68 3.44 -11.69
N THR A 148 8.80 3.73 -10.37
CA THR A 148 8.29 4.97 -9.78
C THR A 148 9.02 6.20 -10.30
N MET A 149 10.35 6.11 -10.46
CA MET A 149 11.14 7.22 -11.02
C MET A 149 10.73 7.53 -12.47
N TYR A 150 10.49 6.50 -13.30
CA TYR A 150 10.00 6.73 -14.67
C TYR A 150 8.57 7.24 -14.74
N ALA A 151 7.74 6.94 -13.74
CA ALA A 151 6.37 7.41 -13.69
C ALA A 151 6.22 8.85 -13.16
N ALA A 152 7.29 9.42 -12.59
CA ALA A 152 7.29 10.77 -12.03
C ALA A 152 7.40 11.83 -13.13
N ASP A 153 6.71 12.96 -12.94
CA ASP A 153 6.82 14.13 -13.82
C ASP A 153 8.16 14.84 -13.61
N GLN A 154 8.67 14.83 -12.37
CA GLN A 154 9.97 15.35 -11.99
C GLN A 154 10.65 14.49 -10.95
N ILE A 155 11.96 14.37 -11.03
CA ILE A 155 12.83 13.71 -10.05
C ILE A 155 13.73 14.77 -9.43
N ILE A 156 13.89 14.71 -8.12
CA ILE A 156 14.87 15.49 -7.36
C ILE A 156 15.83 14.48 -6.73
N ASP A 157 17.05 14.41 -7.27
CA ASP A 157 18.09 13.52 -6.77
C ASP A 157 18.88 14.21 -5.65
N ILE A 158 18.81 13.62 -4.46
CA ILE A 158 19.44 14.16 -3.24
C ILE A 158 20.59 13.26 -2.83
N GLY A 159 21.80 13.85 -2.70
CA GLY A 159 23.01 13.13 -2.30
C GLY A 159 24.26 13.97 -2.57
N PRO A 160 25.45 13.34 -2.69
CA PRO A 160 25.87 12.13 -2.00
C PRO A 160 26.04 12.39 -0.50
N GLY A 161 26.05 11.31 0.29
CA GLY A 161 26.27 11.39 1.73
C GLY A 161 24.98 11.36 2.55
N ALA A 162 25.14 11.29 3.88
CA ALA A 162 24.05 11.24 4.84
C ALA A 162 24.32 12.14 6.05
N GLY A 163 23.30 12.46 6.82
CA GLY A 163 23.40 13.31 8.00
C GLY A 163 23.85 14.75 7.66
N GLU A 164 24.78 15.29 8.46
CA GLU A 164 25.28 16.67 8.31
C GLU A 164 25.97 16.95 6.97
N HIS A 165 26.45 15.91 6.28
CA HIS A 165 27.16 16.00 4.99
C HIS A 165 26.30 15.59 3.79
N GLY A 166 25.00 15.32 4.01
CA GLY A 166 24.04 14.93 2.99
C GLY A 166 23.05 16.04 2.65
N GLY A 167 22.04 15.69 1.83
CA GLY A 167 20.91 16.57 1.56
C GLY A 167 21.15 17.63 0.48
N ASN A 168 22.22 17.55 -0.30
CA ASN A 168 22.41 18.43 -1.45
C ASN A 168 21.63 17.91 -2.65
N VAL A 169 20.96 18.83 -3.38
CA VAL A 169 20.34 18.51 -4.67
C VAL A 169 21.45 18.33 -5.71
N VAL A 170 21.62 17.11 -6.19
CA VAL A 170 22.65 16.74 -7.20
C VAL A 170 22.11 16.96 -8.61
N ALA A 171 20.84 16.61 -8.82
CA ALA A 171 20.17 16.74 -10.10
C ALA A 171 18.66 16.94 -9.90
N GLN A 172 18.03 17.64 -10.85
CA GLN A 172 16.59 17.85 -10.89
C GLN A 172 16.14 17.87 -12.34
N GLY A 173 15.02 17.19 -12.62
CA GLY A 173 14.43 17.15 -13.96
C GLY A 173 13.63 15.89 -14.19
N THR A 174 13.30 15.61 -15.44
CA THR A 174 12.67 14.36 -15.89
C THR A 174 13.66 13.19 -15.78
N ALA A 175 13.18 11.96 -15.86
CA ALA A 175 14.04 10.77 -15.84
C ALA A 175 15.11 10.82 -16.95
N GLU A 176 14.75 11.32 -18.14
CA GLU A 176 15.69 11.45 -19.25
C GLU A 176 16.77 12.51 -18.99
N GLU A 177 16.42 13.64 -18.38
CA GLU A 177 17.39 14.67 -18.00
C GLU A 177 18.34 14.19 -16.91
N ILE A 178 17.83 13.49 -15.89
CA ILE A 178 18.64 12.91 -14.80
C ILE A 178 19.68 11.90 -15.33
N LYS A 179 19.32 11.10 -16.34
CA LYS A 179 20.25 10.16 -17.00
C LYS A 179 21.47 10.85 -17.60
N LEU A 180 21.36 12.11 -18.00
CA LEU A 180 22.46 12.86 -18.64
C LEU A 180 23.43 13.46 -17.61
N VAL A 181 23.02 13.57 -16.35
CA VAL A 181 23.85 14.18 -15.30
C VAL A 181 24.97 13.22 -14.87
N GLU A 182 26.21 13.59 -15.08
CA GLU A 182 27.37 12.74 -14.79
C GLU A 182 27.55 12.49 -13.30
N ASN A 183 27.32 13.50 -12.46
CA ASN A 183 27.51 13.41 -11.01
C ASN A 183 26.33 12.74 -10.27
N SER A 184 25.22 12.48 -10.96
CA SER A 184 24.08 11.78 -10.37
C SER A 184 24.34 10.26 -10.38
N VAL A 185 24.45 9.66 -9.19
CA VAL A 185 24.55 8.19 -9.06
C VAL A 185 23.26 7.54 -9.57
N THR A 186 22.11 8.10 -9.24
CA THR A 186 20.80 7.68 -9.73
C THR A 186 20.76 7.71 -11.27
N GLY A 187 21.21 8.80 -11.88
CA GLY A 187 21.29 8.94 -13.33
C GLY A 187 22.24 7.93 -13.99
N GLN A 188 23.35 7.60 -13.33
CA GLN A 188 24.28 6.58 -13.81
C GLN A 188 23.64 5.19 -13.86
N TYR A 189 22.83 4.83 -12.84
CA TYR A 189 22.12 3.56 -12.82
C TYR A 189 20.94 3.54 -13.81
N LEU A 190 20.11 4.58 -13.84
CA LEU A 190 18.98 4.69 -14.79
C LEU A 190 19.44 4.67 -16.26
N SER A 191 20.63 5.21 -16.56
CA SER A 191 21.18 5.18 -17.92
C SER A 191 21.89 3.89 -18.27
N GLY A 192 22.07 2.96 -17.32
CA GLY A 192 22.85 1.74 -17.49
C GLY A 192 24.39 1.95 -17.56
N ARG A 193 24.88 3.20 -17.38
CA ARG A 193 26.33 3.50 -17.27
C ARG A 193 26.95 2.79 -16.08
N LYS A 194 26.18 2.62 -15.01
CA LYS A 194 26.55 1.87 -13.81
C LYS A 194 25.54 0.78 -13.57
N PHE A 195 26.03 -0.41 -13.28
CA PHE A 195 25.18 -1.56 -12.95
C PHE A 195 25.91 -2.50 -12.00
N ILE A 196 25.17 -3.31 -11.27
CA ILE A 196 25.72 -4.35 -10.41
C ILE A 196 25.84 -5.62 -11.25
N PRO A 197 27.06 -6.07 -11.61
CA PRO A 197 27.22 -7.22 -12.48
C PRO A 197 26.82 -8.51 -11.76
N VAL A 198 26.07 -9.36 -12.45
CA VAL A 198 25.82 -10.72 -11.98
C VAL A 198 27.11 -11.53 -12.10
N PRO A 199 27.66 -12.10 -11.02
CA PRO A 199 28.90 -12.85 -11.09
C PRO A 199 28.75 -14.07 -12.00
N LYS A 200 29.65 -14.21 -12.98
CA LYS A 200 29.68 -15.36 -13.91
C LYS A 200 30.01 -16.67 -13.19
N LYS A 201 30.83 -16.58 -12.13
CA LYS A 201 31.20 -17.74 -11.31
C LYS A 201 30.59 -17.58 -9.91
N ARG A 202 29.73 -18.52 -9.53
CA ARG A 202 29.16 -18.58 -8.18
C ARG A 202 30.14 -19.28 -7.24
N ARG A 203 30.02 -19.01 -5.94
CA ARG A 203 30.75 -19.77 -4.92
C ARG A 203 30.40 -21.25 -5.03
N GLU A 204 31.40 -22.10 -4.94
CA GLU A 204 31.19 -23.53 -4.84
C GLU A 204 30.55 -23.83 -3.49
N CYS A 205 29.62 -24.81 -3.47
CA CYS A 205 28.99 -25.23 -2.24
C CYS A 205 30.05 -26.03 -1.43
N ASP A 206 30.34 -25.58 -0.22
CA ASP A 206 31.26 -26.23 0.71
C ASP A 206 30.57 -27.32 1.56
N GLY A 207 29.35 -27.71 1.19
CA GLY A 207 28.53 -28.70 1.91
C GLY A 207 27.86 -28.16 3.16
N ARG A 208 27.98 -26.87 3.47
CA ARG A 208 27.26 -26.23 4.58
C ARG A 208 25.88 -25.80 4.12
N TYR A 209 24.89 -26.13 4.92
CA TYR A 209 23.51 -25.73 4.67
C TYR A 209 23.16 -24.48 5.51
N LEU A 210 22.59 -23.48 4.85
CA LEU A 210 22.02 -22.34 5.54
C LEU A 210 20.60 -22.73 5.99
N SER A 211 20.36 -22.86 7.30
CA SER A 211 19.01 -23.09 7.83
C SER A 211 18.30 -21.74 8.01
N LEU A 212 17.40 -21.43 7.11
CA LEU A 212 16.56 -20.22 7.16
C LEU A 212 15.71 -20.15 8.44
N ILE A 213 15.26 -21.28 8.96
CA ILE A 213 14.47 -21.36 10.20
C ILE A 213 15.25 -20.84 11.40
N HIS A 214 16.54 -21.13 11.49
CA HIS A 214 17.37 -20.68 12.60
C HIS A 214 17.81 -19.21 12.48
N ILE A 215 17.70 -18.62 11.30
CA ILE A 215 18.05 -17.21 11.05
C ILE A 215 16.83 -16.32 11.14
N SER A 216 15.69 -16.74 10.63
CA SER A 216 14.44 -15.97 10.61
C SER A 216 13.61 -16.08 11.90
N GLU A 217 13.79 -17.12 12.69
CA GLU A 217 13.25 -17.24 14.03
C GLU A 217 14.38 -17.11 15.05
N PRO A 218 14.70 -15.87 15.51
CA PRO A 218 15.60 -15.71 16.64
C PRO A 218 14.96 -16.45 17.81
N THR A 219 15.66 -17.41 18.35
CA THR A 219 15.30 -18.19 19.52
C THR A 219 14.55 -17.33 20.51
N ARG A 220 13.27 -17.63 20.75
CA ARG A 220 12.58 -17.08 21.90
C ARG A 220 13.39 -17.53 23.11
N LEU A 221 14.15 -16.59 23.67
CA LEU A 221 14.80 -16.78 24.95
C LEU A 221 13.72 -17.20 25.94
N ARG A 222 13.95 -18.35 26.55
CA ARG A 222 13.11 -18.94 27.61
C ARG A 222 13.02 -18.04 28.81
#